data_b2755ff9dcc82e80a8f2e9a8064fa127
#
_entry.id   b2755ff9dcc82e80a8f2e9a8064fa127
#
_cell.length_a   1.000
_cell.length_b   1.000
_cell.length_c   1.000
_cell.angle_alpha   90.00
_cell.angle_beta   90.00
_cell.angle_gamma   90.00
#
_symmetry.space_group_name_H-M   'P 1'
#
loop_
_entity.id
_entity.type
_entity.pdbx_description
1 polymer ?
#
loop_
_entity_poly.entity_id
_entity_poly.type
_entity_poly.pdbx_seq_one_letter_code
_entity_poly.pdbx_strand_id
1 'polypeptide(L)'
;MPGKPPTVADLTWIGDLEFAAAFPKRVHEGTRVEGDRAERVLEPAGPRVILDSTGVAGPSPVDALAAALAGCMTTDVTDIIVKGRHPLRALRSHLVAERAKTDPHRFLSVTLHFTIDGAVPVHAVERAIALSRDKYCSVWHSMRQDIAFTVTFDVSA
;
A
#
# COMPACT_ATOMS: atom_id res chain seq x y z
N MET A 1 1.68 -23.78 5.85
CA MET A 1 2.63 -22.63 5.82
C MET A 1 2.32 -21.73 7.00
N PRO A 2 3.28 -21.27 7.77
CA PRO A 2 3.01 -20.29 8.81
C PRO A 2 2.42 -19.01 8.18
N GLY A 3 1.40 -18.45 8.80
CA GLY A 3 0.78 -17.20 8.35
C GLY A 3 1.77 -16.03 8.36
N LYS A 4 1.48 -14.96 7.61
CA LYS A 4 2.26 -13.73 7.74
C LYS A 4 2.12 -13.20 9.17
N PRO A 5 3.21 -12.70 9.78
CA PRO A 5 3.13 -12.11 11.11
C PRO A 5 2.21 -10.88 11.11
N PRO A 6 1.64 -10.50 12.26
CA PRO A 6 0.80 -9.32 12.36
C PRO A 6 1.54 -8.06 11.90
N THR A 7 0.82 -7.13 11.31
CA THR A 7 1.33 -5.80 10.99
C THR A 7 1.22 -4.93 12.24
N VAL A 8 2.31 -4.28 12.62
CA VAL A 8 2.36 -3.39 13.78
C VAL A 8 2.75 -2.00 13.31
N ALA A 9 2.05 -0.99 13.79
CA ALA A 9 2.40 0.41 13.60
C ALA A 9 2.24 1.13 14.94
N ASP A 10 3.25 1.89 15.33
CA ASP A 10 3.21 2.76 16.50
C ASP A 10 2.98 4.20 16.01
N LEU A 11 1.98 4.87 16.57
CA LEU A 11 1.66 6.26 16.24
C LEU A 11 1.98 7.15 17.44
N THR A 12 2.70 8.22 17.19
CA THR A 12 2.99 9.27 18.17
C THR A 12 2.41 10.59 17.69
N TRP A 13 1.58 11.22 18.50
CA TRP A 13 1.10 12.58 18.24
C TRP A 13 2.26 13.57 18.37
N ILE A 14 2.45 14.43 17.37
CA ILE A 14 3.55 15.39 17.30
C ILE A 14 3.10 16.85 17.26
N GLY A 15 1.80 17.10 17.28
CA GLY A 15 1.18 18.42 17.34
C GLY A 15 -0.04 18.53 16.43
N ASP A 16 -0.94 19.44 16.69
CA ASP A 16 -2.17 19.67 15.93
C ASP A 16 -2.88 18.37 15.52
N LEU A 17 -3.05 18.08 14.23
CA LEU A 17 -3.58 16.83 13.69
C LEU A 17 -2.52 15.97 13.00
N GLU A 18 -1.26 16.09 13.43
CA GLU A 18 -0.12 15.37 12.89
C GLU A 18 0.31 14.20 13.77
N PHE A 19 0.63 13.08 13.15
CA PHE A 19 1.10 11.86 13.80
C PHE A 19 2.30 11.29 13.07
N ALA A 20 3.33 10.92 13.82
CA ALA A 20 4.41 10.12 13.30
C ALA A 20 4.06 8.63 13.42
N ALA A 21 3.98 7.93 12.30
CA ALA A 21 3.82 6.48 12.26
C ALA A 21 5.17 5.81 12.11
N ALA A 22 5.51 4.92 13.02
CA ALA A 22 6.68 4.06 12.97
C ALA A 22 6.27 2.60 12.77
N PHE A 23 7.02 1.90 11.94
CA PHE A 23 6.80 0.48 11.65
C PHE A 23 8.00 -0.31 12.20
N PRO A 24 7.91 -0.80 13.45
CA PRO A 24 9.03 -1.52 14.06
C PRO A 24 9.41 -2.72 13.21
N LYS A 25 10.72 -2.93 13.02
CA LYS A 25 11.21 -4.11 12.32
C LYS A 25 10.69 -5.35 13.02
N ARG A 26 10.13 -6.28 12.25
CA ARG A 26 9.73 -7.58 12.75
C ARG A 26 10.98 -8.29 13.28
N VAL A 27 11.06 -8.47 14.59
CA VAL A 27 12.08 -9.32 15.20
C VAL A 27 11.65 -10.75 14.90
N HIS A 28 12.47 -11.50 14.15
CA HIS A 28 12.26 -12.93 14.02
C HIS A 28 12.37 -13.57 15.42
N GLU A 29 11.42 -14.44 15.75
CA GLU A 29 11.44 -15.20 17.00
C GLU A 29 12.81 -15.89 17.16
N GLY A 30 13.53 -15.48 18.20
CA GLY A 30 14.86 -16.01 18.52
C GLY A 30 15.62 -15.17 19.56
N THR A 31 15.24 -13.92 19.79
CA THR A 31 15.87 -13.08 20.80
C THR A 31 14.92 -12.85 21.96
N ARG A 32 14.91 -13.74 22.96
CA ARG A 32 14.40 -13.44 24.29
C ARG A 32 15.23 -12.30 24.86
N VAL A 33 14.61 -11.16 25.03
CA VAL A 33 15.12 -10.15 25.96
C VAL A 33 14.40 -10.38 27.29
N GLU A 34 15.08 -11.04 28.19
CA GLU A 34 14.74 -11.13 29.59
C GLU A 34 15.11 -9.80 30.24
N GLY A 35 14.17 -9.18 30.99
CA GLY A 35 14.48 -8.05 31.85
C GLY A 35 13.50 -6.89 31.75
N ASP A 36 12.68 -6.81 32.77
CA ASP A 36 12.10 -5.67 33.47
C ASP A 36 11.95 -4.33 32.75
N ARG A 37 10.68 -3.85 32.76
CA ARG A 37 10.18 -2.47 32.73
C ARG A 37 11.19 -1.39 32.30
N ALA A 38 11.67 -1.50 31.08
CA ALA A 38 12.37 -0.41 30.44
C ALA A 38 11.33 0.51 29.80
N GLU A 39 11.36 1.79 30.17
CA GLU A 39 10.94 2.86 29.30
C GLU A 39 11.35 2.48 27.88
N ARG A 40 10.37 2.20 27.01
CA ARG A 40 10.65 2.04 25.59
C ARG A 40 11.08 3.41 25.10
N VAL A 41 12.37 3.67 25.20
CA VAL A 41 13.01 4.66 24.35
C VAL A 41 12.76 4.15 22.93
N LEU A 42 11.81 4.79 22.25
CA LEU A 42 11.48 4.55 20.86
C LEU A 42 12.69 4.97 20.00
N GLU A 43 13.71 4.16 19.99
CA GLU A 43 14.67 4.14 18.91
C GLU A 43 13.93 3.58 17.70
N PRO A 44 13.58 4.40 16.72
CA PRO A 44 12.75 3.93 15.62
C PRO A 44 13.64 3.20 14.63
N ALA A 45 13.80 1.93 14.82
CA ALA A 45 14.54 1.04 13.93
C ALA A 45 13.73 0.66 12.68
N GLY A 46 12.95 1.56 12.09
CA GLY A 46 12.13 1.27 10.92
C GLY A 46 11.77 2.51 10.10
N PRO A 47 11.20 2.35 8.90
CA PRO A 47 10.72 3.46 8.10
C PRO A 47 9.60 4.21 8.84
N ARG A 48 9.57 5.53 8.67
CA ARG A 48 8.59 6.43 9.26
C ARG A 48 7.79 7.15 8.19
N VAL A 49 6.53 7.44 8.48
CA VAL A 49 5.64 8.27 7.68
C VAL A 49 4.97 9.28 8.60
N ILE A 50 4.94 10.52 8.19
CA ILE A 50 4.10 11.55 8.83
C ILE A 50 2.73 11.48 8.21
N LEU A 51 1.69 11.31 9.03
CA LEU A 51 0.30 11.41 8.62
C LEU A 51 -0.27 12.71 9.19
N ASP A 52 -0.83 13.53 8.32
CA ASP A 52 -1.36 14.84 8.66
C ASP A 52 -2.73 15.04 8.00
N SER A 53 -3.77 15.17 8.83
CA SER A 53 -5.14 15.36 8.34
C SER A 53 -5.34 16.68 7.61
N THR A 54 -4.45 17.67 7.79
CA THR A 54 -4.46 18.93 7.04
C THR A 54 -3.75 18.83 5.69
N GLY A 55 -2.94 17.78 5.47
CA GLY A 55 -2.21 17.53 4.23
C GLY A 55 -1.02 18.45 4.00
N VAL A 56 -0.51 19.13 5.03
CA VAL A 56 0.62 20.09 4.92
C VAL A 56 1.95 19.39 5.15
N ALA A 57 2.09 18.65 6.25
CA ALA A 57 3.33 17.97 6.63
C ALA A 57 3.44 16.55 6.04
N GLY A 58 2.33 15.95 5.62
CA GLY A 58 2.28 14.60 5.05
C GLY A 58 0.90 14.27 4.48
N PRO A 59 0.72 13.06 3.92
CA PRO A 59 -0.58 12.63 3.43
C PRO A 59 -1.58 12.48 4.59
N SER A 60 -2.85 12.74 4.31
CA SER A 60 -3.88 12.36 5.27
C SER A 60 -3.93 10.82 5.43
N PRO A 61 -4.47 10.30 6.54
CA PRO A 61 -4.63 8.84 6.71
C PRO A 61 -5.39 8.18 5.55
N VAL A 62 -6.36 8.87 4.96
CA VAL A 62 -7.14 8.37 3.81
C VAL A 62 -6.33 8.39 2.51
N ASP A 63 -5.49 9.42 2.31
CA ASP A 63 -4.56 9.46 1.18
C ASP A 63 -3.51 8.36 1.30
N ALA A 64 -3.03 8.10 2.51
CA ALA A 64 -2.11 6.99 2.78
C ALA A 64 -2.75 5.62 2.48
N LEU A 65 -4.05 5.44 2.76
CA LEU A 65 -4.78 4.23 2.38
C LEU A 65 -4.86 4.07 0.86
N ALA A 66 -5.14 5.17 0.13
CA ALA A 66 -5.14 5.16 -1.33
C ALA A 66 -3.76 4.83 -1.90
N ALA A 67 -2.71 5.44 -1.34
CA ALA A 67 -1.32 5.16 -1.71
C ALA A 67 -0.91 3.71 -1.40
N ALA A 68 -1.37 3.16 -0.28
CA ALA A 68 -1.14 1.76 0.08
C ALA A 68 -1.77 0.80 -0.94
N LEU A 69 -3.00 1.07 -1.38
CA LEU A 69 -3.67 0.26 -2.42
C LEU A 69 -2.91 0.34 -3.75
N ALA A 70 -2.58 1.55 -4.21
CA ALA A 70 -1.82 1.75 -5.43
C ALA A 70 -0.46 1.04 -5.36
N GLY A 71 0.28 1.22 -4.26
CA GLY A 71 1.59 0.60 -4.05
C GLY A 71 1.53 -0.93 -4.02
N CYS A 72 0.54 -1.52 -3.34
CA CYS A 72 0.36 -2.96 -3.28
C CYS A 72 0.11 -3.55 -4.67
N MET A 73 -0.86 -3.00 -5.42
CA MET A 73 -1.17 -3.42 -6.79
C MET A 73 0.02 -3.23 -7.73
N THR A 74 0.70 -2.08 -7.65
CA THR A 74 1.87 -1.77 -8.50
C THR A 74 3.00 -2.77 -8.26
N THR A 75 3.27 -3.11 -7.00
CA THR A 75 4.28 -4.11 -6.64
C THR A 75 3.95 -5.47 -7.22
N ASP A 76 2.72 -5.94 -7.04
CA ASP A 76 2.29 -7.24 -7.55
C ASP A 76 2.37 -7.30 -9.08
N VAL A 77 1.83 -6.29 -9.78
CA VAL A 77 1.82 -6.23 -11.25
C VAL A 77 3.26 -6.22 -11.79
N THR A 78 4.14 -5.42 -11.19
CA THR A 78 5.57 -5.38 -11.56
C THR A 78 6.22 -6.74 -11.38
N ASP A 79 6.06 -7.36 -10.21
CA ASP A 79 6.67 -8.64 -9.87
C ASP A 79 6.20 -9.77 -10.81
N ILE A 80 4.90 -9.82 -11.12
CA ILE A 80 4.33 -10.81 -12.03
C ILE A 80 4.86 -10.64 -13.45
N ILE A 81 4.93 -9.41 -13.96
CA ILE A 81 5.45 -9.12 -15.30
C ILE A 81 6.93 -9.50 -15.39
N VAL A 82 7.74 -9.09 -14.41
CA VAL A 82 9.18 -9.39 -14.36
C VAL A 82 9.44 -10.89 -14.22
N LYS A 83 8.72 -11.60 -13.35
CA LYS A 83 8.81 -13.06 -13.22
C LYS A 83 8.36 -13.78 -14.48
N GLY A 84 7.43 -13.20 -15.24
CA GLY A 84 7.04 -13.67 -16.57
C GLY A 84 8.11 -13.44 -17.64
N ARG A 85 9.25 -12.81 -17.30
CA ARG A 85 10.35 -12.45 -18.20
C ARG A 85 9.93 -11.54 -19.36
N HIS A 86 8.92 -10.70 -19.13
CA HIS A 86 8.52 -9.68 -20.09
C HIS A 86 9.40 -8.44 -19.95
N PRO A 87 9.76 -7.78 -21.06
CA PRO A 87 10.70 -6.65 -21.05
C PRO A 87 10.03 -5.35 -20.55
N LEU A 88 9.83 -5.24 -19.25
CA LEU A 88 9.33 -4.06 -18.58
C LEU A 88 10.46 -3.06 -18.38
N ARG A 89 10.31 -1.82 -18.89
CA ARG A 89 11.25 -0.71 -18.68
C ARG A 89 10.83 0.23 -17.57
N ALA A 90 9.55 0.60 -17.55
CA ALA A 90 8.98 1.42 -16.50
C ALA A 90 7.52 1.09 -16.28
N LEU A 91 7.04 1.34 -15.05
CA LEU A 91 5.65 1.24 -14.67
C LEU A 91 5.32 2.41 -13.74
N ARG A 92 4.22 3.11 -14.05
CA ARG A 92 3.64 4.15 -13.20
C ARG A 92 2.20 3.81 -12.91
N SER A 93 1.72 4.26 -11.77
CA SER A 93 0.31 4.13 -11.42
C SER A 93 -0.26 5.48 -11.00
N HIS A 94 -1.52 5.70 -11.35
CA HIS A 94 -2.31 6.86 -10.95
C HIS A 94 -3.63 6.37 -10.37
N LEU A 95 -3.95 6.77 -9.15
CA LEU A 95 -5.16 6.36 -8.45
C LEU A 95 -6.03 7.57 -8.13
N VAL A 96 -7.30 7.44 -8.46
CA VAL A 96 -8.35 8.39 -8.06
C VAL A 96 -9.38 7.63 -7.23
N ALA A 97 -9.65 8.12 -6.03
CA ALA A 97 -10.66 7.57 -5.14
C ALA A 97 -11.75 8.63 -4.87
N GLU A 98 -12.96 8.37 -5.33
CA GLU A 98 -14.12 9.21 -5.04
C GLU A 98 -14.68 8.89 -3.66
N ARG A 99 -14.96 9.95 -2.89
CA ARG A 99 -15.43 9.81 -1.51
C ARG A 99 -16.89 10.23 -1.36
N ALA A 100 -17.57 9.63 -0.39
CA ALA A 100 -18.92 10.04 0.00
C ALA A 100 -18.91 11.51 0.46
N LYS A 101 -19.95 12.25 0.11
CA LYS A 101 -20.11 13.65 0.54
C LYS A 101 -20.54 13.80 2.00
N THR A 102 -21.07 12.71 2.57
CA THR A 102 -21.51 12.62 3.96
C THR A 102 -20.56 11.78 4.80
N ASP A 103 -20.57 11.98 6.11
CA ASP A 103 -19.80 11.15 7.04
C ASP A 103 -20.09 9.64 6.85
N PRO A 104 -19.07 8.81 6.96
CA PRO A 104 -17.66 9.07 7.32
C PRO A 104 -16.75 9.36 6.10
N HIS A 105 -17.26 9.87 5.00
CA HIS A 105 -16.50 10.21 3.78
C HIS A 105 -15.69 9.01 3.23
N ARG A 106 -16.27 7.81 3.28
CA ARG A 106 -15.63 6.58 2.81
C ARG A 106 -15.42 6.59 1.29
N PHE A 107 -14.53 5.76 0.78
CA PHE A 107 -14.42 5.53 -0.67
C PHE A 107 -15.70 4.90 -1.22
N LEU A 108 -16.21 5.46 -2.32
CA LEU A 108 -17.32 4.94 -3.11
C LEU A 108 -16.83 4.22 -4.36
N SER A 109 -15.85 4.81 -5.03
CA SER A 109 -15.20 4.21 -6.19
C SER A 109 -13.71 4.50 -6.16
N VAL A 110 -12.95 3.61 -6.75
CA VAL A 110 -11.51 3.75 -6.97
C VAL A 110 -11.21 3.40 -8.41
N THR A 111 -10.50 4.26 -9.10
CA THR A 111 -9.93 3.99 -10.42
C THR A 111 -8.42 4.00 -10.29
N LEU A 112 -7.78 2.90 -10.68
CA LEU A 112 -6.33 2.76 -10.72
C LEU A 112 -5.91 2.58 -12.18
N HIS A 113 -5.07 3.46 -12.67
CA HIS A 113 -4.53 3.42 -14.03
C HIS A 113 -3.05 3.11 -14.01
N PHE A 114 -2.61 2.14 -14.84
CA PHE A 114 -1.21 1.83 -15.04
C PHE A 114 -0.72 2.35 -16.39
N THR A 115 0.41 3.03 -16.39
CA THR A 115 1.18 3.37 -17.60
C THR A 115 2.42 2.49 -17.62
N ILE A 116 2.51 1.62 -18.63
CA ILE A 116 3.54 0.59 -18.76
C ILE A 116 4.40 0.91 -19.97
N ASP A 117 5.70 0.99 -19.77
CA ASP A 117 6.69 1.18 -20.82
C ASP A 117 7.53 -0.10 -20.98
N GLY A 118 7.57 -0.61 -22.19
CA GLY A 118 8.24 -1.85 -22.54
C GLY A 118 7.39 -2.74 -23.43
N ALA A 119 8.02 -3.65 -24.18
CA ALA A 119 7.32 -4.58 -25.07
C ALA A 119 6.60 -5.71 -24.28
N VAL A 120 5.78 -5.30 -23.32
CA VAL A 120 5.00 -6.22 -22.49
C VAL A 120 3.71 -6.57 -23.22
N PRO A 121 3.41 -7.86 -23.48
CA PRO A 121 2.17 -8.25 -24.14
C PRO A 121 0.92 -7.85 -23.30
N VAL A 122 -0.11 -7.34 -23.96
CA VAL A 122 -1.36 -6.90 -23.32
C VAL A 122 -1.94 -7.98 -22.41
N HIS A 123 -2.01 -9.24 -22.89
CA HIS A 123 -2.54 -10.36 -22.08
C HIS A 123 -1.72 -10.64 -20.81
N ALA A 124 -0.41 -10.34 -20.80
CA ALA A 124 0.42 -10.50 -19.61
C ALA A 124 0.12 -9.42 -18.58
N VAL A 125 -0.17 -8.20 -19.02
CA VAL A 125 -0.62 -7.10 -18.15
C VAL A 125 -2.00 -7.41 -17.55
N GLU A 126 -2.95 -7.80 -18.39
CA GLU A 126 -4.31 -8.18 -17.95
C GLU A 126 -4.26 -9.29 -16.91
N ARG A 127 -3.45 -10.33 -17.16
CA ARG A 127 -3.26 -11.43 -16.20
C ARG A 127 -2.63 -10.95 -14.89
N ALA A 128 -1.62 -10.08 -14.95
CA ALA A 128 -0.95 -9.56 -13.76
C ALA A 128 -1.92 -8.74 -12.90
N ILE A 129 -2.73 -7.88 -13.52
CA ILE A 129 -3.77 -7.08 -12.84
C ILE A 129 -4.82 -7.99 -12.20
N ALA A 130 -5.33 -8.98 -12.94
CA ALA A 130 -6.32 -9.92 -12.42
C ALA A 130 -5.77 -10.71 -11.21
N LEU A 131 -4.55 -11.23 -11.31
CA LEU A 131 -3.93 -11.97 -10.20
C LEU A 131 -3.69 -11.10 -8.98
N SER A 132 -3.25 -9.85 -9.16
CA SER A 132 -3.10 -8.93 -8.04
C SER A 132 -4.43 -8.66 -7.38
N ARG A 133 -5.44 -8.24 -8.15
CA ARG A 133 -6.77 -7.90 -7.66
C ARG A 133 -7.46 -9.06 -6.95
N ASP A 134 -7.45 -10.25 -7.57
CA ASP A 134 -8.29 -11.37 -7.14
C ASP A 134 -7.60 -12.26 -6.09
N LYS A 135 -6.26 -12.16 -5.97
CA LYS A 135 -5.52 -13.10 -5.13
C LYS A 135 -4.44 -12.50 -4.25
N TYR A 136 -3.65 -11.52 -4.73
CA TYR A 136 -2.40 -11.16 -4.05
C TYR A 136 -2.45 -9.85 -3.28
N CYS A 137 -3.20 -8.85 -3.75
CA CYS A 137 -3.25 -7.54 -3.11
C CYS A 137 -3.91 -7.58 -1.74
N SER A 138 -3.10 -7.74 -0.69
CA SER A 138 -3.60 -7.79 0.68
C SER A 138 -4.29 -6.49 1.11
N VAL A 139 -3.91 -5.35 0.55
CA VAL A 139 -4.59 -4.08 0.85
C VAL A 139 -6.01 -4.09 0.30
N TRP A 140 -6.20 -4.48 -0.99
CA TRP A 140 -7.53 -4.58 -1.57
C TRP A 140 -8.42 -5.57 -0.80
N HIS A 141 -7.89 -6.74 -0.49
CA HIS A 141 -8.63 -7.75 0.28
C HIS A 141 -8.93 -7.34 1.73
N SER A 142 -8.26 -6.32 2.25
CA SER A 142 -8.52 -5.73 3.58
C SER A 142 -9.50 -4.56 3.53
N MET A 143 -9.92 -4.13 2.35
CA MET A 143 -10.89 -3.04 2.15
C MET A 143 -12.31 -3.58 1.99
N ARG A 144 -13.30 -2.69 2.08
CA ARG A 144 -14.70 -3.01 1.79
C ARG A 144 -14.84 -3.43 0.32
N GLN A 145 -15.55 -4.51 0.07
CA GLN A 145 -15.73 -5.06 -1.27
C GLN A 145 -16.93 -4.44 -2.03
N ASP A 146 -17.66 -3.51 -1.40
CA ASP A 146 -18.71 -2.71 -2.05
C ASP A 146 -18.18 -1.41 -2.70
N ILE A 147 -16.86 -1.18 -2.67
CA ILE A 147 -16.21 -0.10 -3.42
C ILE A 147 -16.17 -0.50 -4.90
N ALA A 148 -16.67 0.38 -5.78
CA ALA A 148 -16.57 0.18 -7.22
C ALA A 148 -15.10 0.34 -7.65
N PHE A 149 -14.39 -0.77 -7.86
CA PHE A 149 -12.97 -0.77 -8.19
C PHE A 149 -12.73 -1.06 -9.68
N THR A 150 -12.16 -0.10 -10.38
CA THR A 150 -11.81 -0.19 -11.80
C THR A 150 -10.31 -0.06 -11.98
N VAL A 151 -9.73 -0.96 -12.78
CA VAL A 151 -8.31 -0.90 -13.15
C VAL A 151 -8.20 -0.80 -14.66
N THR A 152 -7.43 0.16 -15.14
CA THR A 152 -7.14 0.39 -16.56
C THR A 152 -5.64 0.47 -16.79
N PHE A 153 -5.19 0.35 -18.04
CA PHE A 153 -3.78 0.47 -18.38
C PHE A 153 -3.54 0.87 -19.83
N ASP A 154 -2.38 1.47 -20.05
CA ASP A 154 -1.78 1.70 -21.37
C ASP A 154 -0.40 1.03 -21.44
N VAL A 155 -0.05 0.48 -22.59
CA VAL A 155 1.28 -0.10 -22.88
C VAL A 155 1.89 0.61 -24.06
N SER A 156 3.12 1.08 -23.88
CA SER A 156 3.96 1.64 -24.96
C SER A 156 5.23 0.82 -25.10
N ALA A 157 5.62 0.51 -26.34
CA ALA A 157 6.83 -0.25 -26.66
C ALA A 157 8.07 0.65 -26.80
#